data_8b4549f7635620320b03914c96657314
#
_entry.id   8b4549f7635620320b03914c96657314
#
_cell.length_a   1.000
_cell.length_b   1.000
_cell.length_c   1.000
_cell.angle_alpha   90.00
_cell.angle_beta   90.00
_cell.angle_gamma   90.00
#
_symmetry.space_group_name_H-M   'P 1'
#
loop_
_entity.id
_entity.type
_entity.pdbx_description
1 polymer ?
#
loop_
_entity_poly.entity_id
_entity_poly.type
_entity_poly.pdbx_seq_one_letter_code
_entity_poly.pdbx_strand_id
1 'polypeptide(L)'
;KSQFSILSPKAQRHSVLNSQLSISLPLSKSVRARELVLDALNGREIEIEDENDDIFVLSRALYNAQLSGIILDLKASGTALRFLTAYCAVTEGEFVLTGSKRLCERPIRPLVDALRGMGAEIEYVEKEGFAPLRIVGRKLKGGRVRLDASLSSQFASALMLIADKVDGGIEIEYEGDVASKSYISLTQDVIEKYKSGVRYSGERDWSSATVWYAMMAVLKEGGFLLEGLS
;
A
#
# COMPACT_ATOMS: atom_id res chain seq x y z
N LYS A 1 12.05 -19.24 17.35
CA LYS A 1 11.46 -20.55 17.73
C LYS A 1 10.61 -20.32 18.96
N SER A 2 9.34 -20.03 18.77
CA SER A 2 8.37 -19.93 19.86
C SER A 2 7.75 -21.31 20.07
N GLN A 3 8.04 -21.91 21.22
CA GLN A 3 7.39 -23.14 21.66
C GLN A 3 6.04 -22.79 22.29
N PHE A 4 4.97 -23.20 21.68
CA PHE A 4 3.66 -23.26 22.33
C PHE A 4 3.60 -24.55 23.15
N SER A 5 3.55 -24.45 24.47
CA SER A 5 3.20 -25.57 25.33
C SER A 5 1.73 -25.46 25.74
N ILE A 6 0.91 -26.42 25.27
CA ILE A 6 -0.46 -26.55 25.74
C ILE A 6 -0.41 -27.31 27.06
N LEU A 7 -0.69 -26.65 28.17
CA LEU A 7 -0.79 -27.26 29.49
C LEU A 7 -2.23 -27.62 29.79
N SER A 8 -2.42 -28.76 30.46
CA SER A 8 -3.72 -29.38 30.69
C SER A 8 -4.65 -28.55 31.59
N PRO A 9 -6.00 -28.64 31.40
CA PRO A 9 -6.95 -27.61 31.90
C PRO A 9 -7.21 -27.56 33.42
N LYS A 10 -6.66 -28.46 34.22
CA LYS A 10 -7.06 -28.56 35.63
C LYS A 10 -6.10 -27.98 36.67
N ALA A 11 -4.86 -27.69 36.30
CA ALA A 11 -3.84 -27.25 37.28
C ALA A 11 -3.54 -25.75 37.28
N GLN A 12 -4.12 -24.95 36.37
CA GLN A 12 -3.67 -23.55 36.12
C GLN A 12 -4.74 -22.47 36.34
N ARG A 13 -5.93 -22.79 36.88
CA ARG A 13 -7.00 -21.77 37.04
C ARG A 13 -6.68 -20.61 37.98
N HIS A 14 -5.63 -20.67 38.78
CA HIS A 14 -5.34 -19.61 39.78
C HIS A 14 -4.09 -18.77 39.54
N SER A 15 -3.22 -19.09 38.59
CA SER A 15 -2.00 -18.28 38.32
C SER A 15 -2.04 -17.45 37.04
N VAL A 16 -3.00 -17.67 36.14
CA VAL A 16 -3.10 -16.95 34.85
C VAL A 16 -3.86 -15.63 34.96
N LEU A 17 -4.53 -15.37 36.10
CA LEU A 17 -5.37 -14.18 36.30
C LEU A 17 -4.59 -12.85 36.45
N ASN A 18 -3.25 -12.86 36.52
CA ASN A 18 -2.46 -11.62 36.71
C ASN A 18 -1.36 -11.39 35.66
N SER A 19 -1.16 -12.24 34.67
CA SER A 19 -0.26 -11.96 33.55
C SER A 19 -1.04 -11.50 32.34
N GLN A 20 -1.10 -10.19 32.14
CA GLN A 20 -1.63 -9.61 30.90
C GLN A 20 -0.66 -9.96 29.78
N LEU A 21 -1.08 -10.79 28.84
CA LEU A 21 -0.29 -11.14 27.67
C LEU A 21 -0.22 -9.92 26.76
N SER A 22 0.98 -9.37 26.57
CA SER A 22 1.22 -8.29 25.62
C SER A 22 1.59 -8.85 24.25
N ILE A 23 0.96 -8.36 23.21
CA ILE A 23 1.13 -8.82 21.84
C ILE A 23 1.51 -7.63 20.98
N SER A 24 2.71 -7.68 20.42
CA SER A 24 3.15 -6.73 19.40
C SER A 24 2.61 -7.15 18.04
N LEU A 25 1.80 -6.30 17.44
CA LEU A 25 1.26 -6.51 16.09
C LEU A 25 2.29 -6.08 15.03
N PRO A 26 2.22 -6.62 13.79
CA PRO A 26 3.02 -6.13 12.68
C PRO A 26 2.67 -4.67 12.35
N LEU A 27 3.57 -3.97 11.66
CA LEU A 27 3.30 -2.63 11.15
C LEU A 27 2.14 -2.62 10.15
N SER A 28 1.41 -1.51 10.10
CA SER A 28 0.31 -1.35 9.15
C SER A 28 0.83 -1.35 7.72
N LYS A 29 0.54 -2.43 7.00
CA LYS A 29 0.88 -2.56 5.58
C LYS A 29 0.40 -1.37 4.75
N SER A 30 -0.82 -0.91 5.02
CA SER A 30 -1.45 0.17 4.27
C SER A 30 -0.76 1.52 4.48
N VAL A 31 -0.26 1.78 5.67
CA VAL A 31 0.55 2.97 6.01
C VAL A 31 1.93 2.84 5.38
N ARG A 32 2.62 1.73 5.65
CA ARG A 32 4.00 1.54 5.20
C ARG A 32 4.15 1.59 3.68
N ALA A 33 3.21 1.00 2.93
CA ALA A 33 3.23 1.08 1.47
C ALA A 33 3.19 2.53 0.95
N ARG A 34 2.44 3.42 1.61
CA ARG A 34 2.36 4.84 1.24
C ARG A 34 3.65 5.58 1.57
N GLU A 35 4.20 5.34 2.76
CA GLU A 35 5.48 5.94 3.18
C GLU A 35 6.63 5.54 2.25
N LEU A 36 6.73 4.28 1.84
CA LEU A 36 7.74 3.80 0.90
C LEU A 36 7.67 4.55 -0.44
N VAL A 37 6.48 4.75 -0.97
CA VAL A 37 6.30 5.50 -2.22
C VAL A 37 6.69 6.97 -2.03
N LEU A 38 6.30 7.60 -0.92
CA LEU A 38 6.69 8.99 -0.62
C LEU A 38 8.21 9.11 -0.41
N ASP A 39 8.85 8.12 0.22
CA ASP A 39 10.30 8.09 0.37
C ASP A 39 10.99 8.05 -0.99
N ALA A 40 10.57 7.14 -1.87
CA ALA A 40 11.14 7.01 -3.20
C ALA A 40 10.92 8.27 -4.05
N LEU A 41 9.72 8.87 -4.02
CA LEU A 41 9.39 10.12 -4.71
C LEU A 41 10.26 11.30 -4.23
N ASN A 42 10.70 11.28 -2.98
CA ASN A 42 11.56 12.31 -2.40
C ASN A 42 13.06 11.96 -2.44
N GLY A 43 13.45 10.97 -3.25
CA GLY A 43 14.83 10.60 -3.49
C GLY A 43 15.52 9.96 -2.30
N ARG A 44 14.76 9.42 -1.35
CA ARG A 44 15.33 8.63 -0.25
C ARG A 44 15.69 7.25 -0.75
N GLU A 45 16.78 6.72 -0.25
CA GLU A 45 17.19 5.34 -0.50
C GLU A 45 16.16 4.37 0.07
N ILE A 46 15.77 3.38 -0.72
CA ILE A 46 14.80 2.37 -0.34
C ILE A 46 15.54 1.10 0.07
N GLU A 47 15.33 0.67 1.29
CA GLU A 47 15.75 -0.65 1.75
C GLU A 47 14.66 -1.68 1.44
N ILE A 48 15.09 -2.91 1.10
CA ILE A 48 14.16 -4.01 0.86
C ILE A 48 13.69 -4.57 2.20
N GLU A 49 12.38 -4.53 2.42
CA GLU A 49 11.73 -4.96 3.66
C GLU A 49 11.07 -6.33 3.46
N ASP A 50 11.17 -7.22 4.43
CA ASP A 50 10.66 -8.59 4.37
C ASP A 50 9.50 -8.90 5.36
N GLU A 51 8.95 -7.87 5.99
CA GLU A 51 7.90 -8.01 7.01
C GLU A 51 6.59 -8.64 6.48
N ASN A 52 6.23 -8.38 5.23
CA ASN A 52 5.14 -9.07 4.53
C ASN A 52 5.31 -9.03 3.01
N ASP A 53 4.64 -9.96 2.31
CA ASP A 53 4.79 -10.17 0.87
C ASP A 53 4.52 -8.90 0.03
N ASP A 54 3.51 -8.10 0.36
CA ASP A 54 3.19 -6.89 -0.41
C ASP A 54 4.22 -5.78 -0.20
N ILE A 55 4.73 -5.62 1.03
CA ILE A 55 5.77 -4.63 1.36
C ILE A 55 7.11 -5.07 0.75
N PHE A 56 7.46 -6.36 0.86
CA PHE A 56 8.64 -6.92 0.20
C PHE A 56 8.62 -6.65 -1.31
N VAL A 57 7.50 -6.94 -1.98
CA VAL A 57 7.36 -6.73 -3.42
C VAL A 57 7.47 -5.25 -3.78
N LEU A 58 6.82 -4.37 -3.01
CA LEU A 58 6.83 -2.93 -3.27
C LEU A 58 8.21 -2.31 -3.02
N SER A 59 8.84 -2.59 -1.88
CA SER A 59 10.17 -2.06 -1.54
C SER A 59 11.22 -2.52 -2.53
N ARG A 60 11.22 -3.81 -2.91
CA ARG A 60 12.11 -4.36 -3.92
C ARG A 60 11.89 -3.72 -5.30
N ALA A 61 10.64 -3.48 -5.69
CA ALA A 61 10.35 -2.85 -6.99
C ALA A 61 10.78 -1.37 -7.00
N LEU A 62 10.59 -0.63 -5.91
CA LEU A 62 11.07 0.75 -5.77
C LEU A 62 12.60 0.82 -5.76
N TYR A 63 13.27 -0.08 -5.02
CA TYR A 63 14.73 -0.21 -5.03
C TYR A 63 15.26 -0.45 -6.46
N ASN A 64 14.68 -1.42 -7.18
CA ASN A 64 15.07 -1.72 -8.56
C ASN A 64 14.80 -0.53 -9.51
N ALA A 65 13.69 0.19 -9.33
CA ALA A 65 13.38 1.37 -10.12
C ALA A 65 14.42 2.49 -9.92
N GLN A 66 14.93 2.68 -8.70
CA GLN A 66 16.03 3.62 -8.42
C GLN A 66 17.35 3.21 -9.06
N LEU A 67 17.58 1.92 -9.28
CA LEU A 67 18.77 1.37 -9.95
C LEU A 67 18.62 1.24 -11.47
N SER A 68 17.65 1.91 -12.08
CA SER A 68 17.35 1.80 -13.52
C SER A 68 16.92 0.41 -13.99
N GLY A 69 16.30 -0.35 -13.10
CA GLY A 69 15.68 -1.64 -13.44
C GLY A 69 14.45 -1.42 -14.33
N ILE A 70 14.46 -1.99 -15.54
CA ILE A 70 13.38 -1.80 -16.50
C ILE A 70 12.16 -2.67 -16.15
N ILE A 71 12.38 -3.93 -15.77
CA ILE A 71 11.28 -4.89 -15.51
C ILE A 71 11.04 -5.02 -14.00
N LEU A 72 9.84 -4.66 -13.56
CA LEU A 72 9.39 -4.72 -12.18
C LEU A 72 8.32 -5.82 -12.05
N ASP A 73 8.74 -7.00 -11.55
CA ASP A 73 7.84 -8.12 -11.27
C ASP A 73 7.17 -7.93 -9.90
N LEU A 74 5.88 -7.61 -9.93
CA LEU A 74 5.06 -7.27 -8.77
C LEU A 74 4.35 -8.48 -8.15
N LYS A 75 4.66 -9.68 -8.61
CA LYS A 75 4.06 -10.93 -8.13
C LYS A 75 2.52 -10.88 -8.17
N ALA A 76 1.86 -10.91 -7.01
CA ALA A 76 0.41 -10.82 -6.88
C ALA A 76 -0.07 -9.51 -6.23
N SER A 77 0.87 -8.55 -5.95
CA SER A 77 0.58 -7.34 -5.21
C SER A 77 -0.18 -6.29 -6.01
N GLY A 78 -1.47 -6.19 -5.73
CA GLY A 78 -2.31 -5.17 -6.34
C GLY A 78 -1.99 -3.75 -5.88
N THR A 79 -1.55 -3.57 -4.65
CA THR A 79 -1.12 -2.26 -4.12
C THR A 79 0.13 -1.80 -4.84
N ALA A 80 1.13 -2.68 -5.00
CA ALA A 80 2.35 -2.36 -5.75
C ALA A 80 2.02 -1.96 -7.20
N LEU A 81 1.14 -2.69 -7.90
CA LEU A 81 0.75 -2.36 -9.27
C LEU A 81 0.19 -0.93 -9.38
N ARG A 82 -0.77 -0.55 -8.50
CA ARG A 82 -1.40 0.78 -8.58
C ARG A 82 -0.44 1.89 -8.22
N PHE A 83 0.29 1.74 -7.12
CA PHE A 83 1.21 2.76 -6.64
C PHE A 83 2.41 2.95 -7.58
N LEU A 84 2.98 1.86 -8.09
CA LEU A 84 4.09 1.94 -9.03
C LEU A 84 3.67 2.43 -10.42
N THR A 85 2.42 2.18 -10.86
CA THR A 85 1.92 2.78 -12.11
C THR A 85 1.98 4.31 -12.02
N ALA A 86 1.56 4.90 -10.90
CA ALA A 86 1.64 6.35 -10.70
C ALA A 86 3.10 6.83 -10.48
N TYR A 87 3.86 6.12 -9.64
CA TYR A 87 5.27 6.43 -9.36
C TYR A 87 6.11 6.48 -10.65
N CYS A 88 6.06 5.41 -11.46
CA CYS A 88 6.82 5.32 -12.70
C CYS A 88 6.40 6.39 -13.73
N ALA A 89 5.12 6.80 -13.73
CA ALA A 89 4.65 7.84 -14.65
C ALA A 89 5.31 9.22 -14.42
N VAL A 90 5.73 9.52 -13.18
CA VAL A 90 6.37 10.80 -12.80
C VAL A 90 7.89 10.68 -12.56
N THR A 91 8.43 9.47 -12.60
CA THR A 91 9.87 9.20 -12.37
C THR A 91 10.57 8.99 -13.70
N GLU A 92 11.66 9.72 -13.97
CA GLU A 92 12.43 9.56 -15.20
C GLU A 92 12.92 8.13 -15.37
N GLY A 93 12.69 7.55 -16.56
CA GLY A 93 13.07 6.19 -16.90
C GLY A 93 12.01 5.47 -17.73
N GLU A 94 12.34 4.25 -18.11
CA GLU A 94 11.43 3.33 -18.79
C GLU A 94 11.21 2.08 -17.93
N PHE A 95 9.95 1.73 -17.71
CA PHE A 95 9.56 0.68 -16.79
C PHE A 95 8.55 -0.27 -17.44
N VAL A 96 8.67 -1.56 -17.13
CA VAL A 96 7.67 -2.57 -17.46
C VAL A 96 7.15 -3.17 -16.17
N LEU A 97 5.89 -2.88 -15.85
CA LEU A 97 5.21 -3.45 -14.67
C LEU A 97 4.53 -4.75 -15.08
N THR A 98 4.92 -5.84 -14.45
CA THR A 98 4.36 -7.18 -14.68
C THR A 98 4.14 -7.93 -13.38
N GLY A 99 3.63 -9.16 -13.45
CA GLY A 99 3.45 -10.01 -12.29
C GLY A 99 2.77 -11.32 -12.62
N SER A 100 2.17 -11.96 -11.60
CA SER A 100 1.44 -13.20 -11.79
C SER A 100 0.24 -13.02 -12.74
N LYS A 101 -0.20 -14.10 -13.40
CA LYS A 101 -1.40 -14.11 -14.24
C LYS A 101 -2.60 -13.47 -13.51
N ARG A 102 -2.80 -13.81 -12.22
CA ARG A 102 -3.88 -13.23 -11.41
C ARG A 102 -3.75 -11.72 -11.22
N LEU A 103 -2.53 -11.19 -11.13
CA LEU A 103 -2.32 -9.74 -11.06
C LEU A 103 -2.68 -9.07 -12.39
N CYS A 104 -2.25 -9.66 -13.51
CA CYS A 104 -2.53 -9.16 -14.86
C CYS A 104 -4.02 -9.28 -15.26
N GLU A 105 -4.84 -10.00 -14.52
CA GLU A 105 -6.30 -10.03 -14.66
C GLU A 105 -7.03 -8.94 -13.85
N ARG A 106 -6.31 -8.15 -13.05
CA ARG A 106 -6.91 -7.07 -12.24
C ARG A 106 -6.97 -5.77 -13.05
N PRO A 107 -8.14 -5.09 -13.07
CA PRO A 107 -8.31 -3.87 -13.86
C PRO A 107 -7.43 -2.74 -13.32
N ILE A 108 -6.87 -1.95 -14.25
CA ILE A 108 -6.02 -0.78 -13.98
C ILE A 108 -6.40 0.42 -14.86
N ARG A 109 -7.31 0.25 -15.82
CA ARG A 109 -7.71 1.26 -16.79
C ARG A 109 -8.04 2.62 -16.17
N PRO A 110 -8.89 2.75 -15.11
CA PRO A 110 -9.24 4.07 -14.59
C PRO A 110 -8.02 4.90 -14.17
N LEU A 111 -7.02 4.26 -13.55
CA LEU A 111 -5.77 4.94 -13.17
C LEU A 111 -4.93 5.31 -14.39
N VAL A 112 -4.82 4.42 -15.36
CA VAL A 112 -4.04 4.67 -16.60
C VAL A 112 -4.67 5.81 -17.40
N ASP A 113 -6.00 5.83 -17.55
CA ASP A 113 -6.70 6.88 -18.28
C ASP A 113 -6.53 8.24 -17.59
N ALA A 114 -6.63 8.29 -16.27
CA ALA A 114 -6.36 9.49 -15.48
C ALA A 114 -4.91 10.00 -15.68
N LEU A 115 -3.92 9.11 -15.62
CA LEU A 115 -2.50 9.46 -15.84
C LEU A 115 -2.24 9.91 -17.28
N ARG A 116 -2.80 9.22 -18.28
CA ARG A 116 -2.70 9.62 -19.68
C ARG A 116 -3.33 11.00 -19.93
N GLY A 117 -4.45 11.30 -19.27
CA GLY A 117 -5.08 12.63 -19.30
C GLY A 117 -4.16 13.75 -18.82
N MET A 118 -3.20 13.46 -17.95
CA MET A 118 -2.15 14.36 -17.48
C MET A 118 -0.88 14.34 -18.35
N GLY A 119 -0.86 13.54 -19.42
CA GLY A 119 0.26 13.46 -20.36
C GLY A 119 1.22 12.29 -20.10
N ALA A 120 0.85 11.30 -19.26
CA ALA A 120 1.68 10.12 -19.05
C ALA A 120 1.74 9.25 -20.32
N GLU A 121 2.92 8.69 -20.59
CA GLU A 121 3.15 7.73 -21.65
C GLU A 121 3.10 6.31 -21.06
N ILE A 122 1.96 5.66 -21.23
CA ILE A 122 1.70 4.33 -20.70
C ILE A 122 1.10 3.48 -21.82
N GLU A 123 1.64 2.30 -22.04
CA GLU A 123 1.17 1.34 -23.04
C GLU A 123 0.74 0.04 -22.34
N TYR A 124 -0.34 -0.56 -22.81
CA TYR A 124 -0.71 -1.92 -22.44
C TYR A 124 0.04 -2.90 -23.35
N VAL A 125 0.88 -3.76 -22.76
CA VAL A 125 1.74 -4.66 -23.53
C VAL A 125 0.96 -5.81 -24.17
N GLU A 126 -0.08 -6.31 -23.48
CA GLU A 126 -0.87 -7.46 -23.94
C GLU A 126 -2.34 -7.08 -24.13
N LYS A 127 -3.04 -6.86 -23.02
CA LYS A 127 -4.48 -6.64 -23.02
C LYS A 127 -4.80 -5.25 -22.50
N GLU A 128 -5.58 -4.49 -23.26
CA GLU A 128 -6.00 -3.14 -22.87
C GLU A 128 -6.79 -3.14 -21.56
N GLY A 129 -6.42 -2.21 -20.63
CA GLY A 129 -7.00 -2.10 -19.30
C GLY A 129 -6.34 -2.97 -18.25
N PHE A 130 -5.30 -3.73 -18.58
CA PHE A 130 -4.64 -4.71 -17.71
C PHE A 130 -3.12 -4.64 -17.84
N ALA A 131 -2.41 -5.11 -16.80
CA ALA A 131 -0.97 -5.33 -16.90
C ALA A 131 -0.68 -6.53 -17.85
N PRO A 132 0.54 -6.64 -18.44
CA PRO A 132 1.71 -5.79 -18.21
C PRO A 132 1.57 -4.39 -18.83
N LEU A 133 2.22 -3.39 -18.14
CA LEU A 133 2.25 -2.00 -18.61
C LEU A 133 3.69 -1.59 -18.93
N ARG A 134 3.90 -0.93 -20.07
CA ARG A 134 5.11 -0.19 -20.37
C ARG A 134 4.87 1.29 -20.04
N ILE A 135 5.75 1.90 -19.27
CA ILE A 135 5.61 3.28 -18.80
C ILE A 135 6.91 4.02 -19.07
N VAL A 136 6.82 5.15 -19.76
CA VAL A 136 7.93 6.10 -19.90
C VAL A 136 7.64 7.29 -18.99
N GLY A 137 8.46 7.41 -17.94
CA GLY A 137 8.28 8.46 -16.94
C GLY A 137 8.64 9.84 -17.49
N ARG A 138 7.82 10.82 -17.14
CA ARG A 138 7.98 12.21 -17.59
C ARG A 138 7.31 13.20 -16.64
N LYS A 139 7.55 14.48 -16.86
CA LYS A 139 6.81 15.55 -16.18
C LYS A 139 5.35 15.52 -16.65
N LEU A 140 4.42 15.45 -15.71
CA LEU A 140 2.99 15.49 -15.97
C LEU A 140 2.42 16.88 -15.70
N LYS A 141 1.36 17.23 -16.41
CA LYS A 141 0.56 18.44 -16.18
C LYS A 141 -0.71 18.06 -15.45
N GLY A 142 -0.89 18.61 -14.27
CA GLY A 142 -2.04 18.34 -13.43
C GLY A 142 -3.24 19.24 -13.73
N GLY A 143 -4.05 19.41 -12.73
CA GLY A 143 -5.33 20.10 -12.77
C GLY A 143 -6.46 19.17 -12.35
N ARG A 144 -7.65 19.37 -12.91
CA ARG A 144 -8.81 18.54 -12.60
C ARG A 144 -8.76 17.22 -13.36
N VAL A 145 -8.80 16.11 -12.61
CA VAL A 145 -8.69 14.75 -13.13
C VAL A 145 -9.93 13.96 -12.71
N ARG A 146 -10.68 13.46 -13.68
CA ARG A 146 -11.82 12.58 -13.43
C ARG A 146 -11.34 11.17 -13.14
N LEU A 147 -11.90 10.55 -12.10
CA LEU A 147 -11.53 9.22 -11.68
C LEU A 147 -12.74 8.40 -11.25
N ASP A 148 -12.97 7.29 -11.93
CA ASP A 148 -13.85 6.24 -11.42
C ASP A 148 -13.13 5.45 -10.31
N ALA A 149 -13.45 5.78 -9.05
CA ALA A 149 -12.94 5.11 -7.87
C ALA A 149 -13.89 4.02 -7.34
N SER A 150 -14.94 3.67 -8.07
CA SER A 150 -15.92 2.65 -7.67
C SER A 150 -15.30 1.24 -7.57
N LEU A 151 -14.32 0.95 -8.43
CA LEU A 151 -13.61 -0.33 -8.45
C LEU A 151 -12.52 -0.44 -7.37
N SER A 152 -11.88 0.67 -7.01
CA SER A 152 -10.78 0.65 -6.04
C SER A 152 -10.37 2.05 -5.58
N SER A 153 -10.36 2.27 -4.27
CA SER A 153 -9.77 3.47 -3.65
C SER A 153 -8.25 3.60 -3.85
N GLN A 154 -7.58 2.51 -4.25
CA GLN A 154 -6.14 2.54 -4.53
C GLN A 154 -5.79 3.42 -5.74
N PHE A 155 -6.72 3.63 -6.67
CA PHE A 155 -6.50 4.54 -7.80
C PHE A 155 -6.39 5.98 -7.33
N ALA A 156 -7.33 6.43 -6.47
CA ALA A 156 -7.27 7.74 -5.86
C ALA A 156 -6.00 7.91 -5.00
N SER A 157 -5.70 6.92 -4.15
CA SER A 157 -4.48 6.92 -3.33
C SER A 157 -3.21 7.07 -4.16
N ALA A 158 -3.12 6.37 -5.31
CA ALA A 158 -1.97 6.45 -6.20
C ALA A 158 -1.78 7.85 -6.78
N LEU A 159 -2.86 8.50 -7.23
CA LEU A 159 -2.82 9.88 -7.74
C LEU A 159 -2.47 10.89 -6.64
N MET A 160 -3.01 10.72 -5.44
CA MET A 160 -2.72 11.59 -4.29
C MET A 160 -1.24 11.54 -3.90
N LEU A 161 -0.62 10.36 -3.92
CA LEU A 161 0.79 10.17 -3.56
C LEU A 161 1.74 10.93 -4.49
N ILE A 162 1.40 11.03 -5.78
CA ILE A 162 2.25 11.72 -6.78
C ILE A 162 1.89 13.20 -6.97
N ALA A 163 0.85 13.72 -6.31
CA ALA A 163 0.31 15.06 -6.60
C ALA A 163 1.36 16.18 -6.52
N ASP A 164 2.30 16.09 -5.58
CA ASP A 164 3.39 17.08 -5.43
C ASP A 164 4.48 16.96 -6.52
N LYS A 165 4.48 15.92 -7.34
CA LYS A 165 5.41 15.71 -8.47
C LYS A 165 4.80 16.10 -9.81
N VAL A 166 3.53 16.48 -9.81
CA VAL A 166 2.77 16.89 -11.00
C VAL A 166 2.66 18.40 -11.04
N ASP A 167 3.00 18.99 -12.19
CA ASP A 167 2.96 20.45 -12.37
C ASP A 167 1.52 20.96 -12.27
N GLY A 168 1.27 21.87 -11.30
CA GLY A 168 -0.08 22.37 -10.98
C GLY A 168 -0.89 21.48 -10.04
N GLY A 169 -0.31 20.36 -9.52
CA GLY A 169 -0.99 19.46 -8.59
C GLY A 169 -2.14 18.68 -9.22
N ILE A 170 -2.87 17.90 -8.42
CA ILE A 170 -3.99 17.06 -8.87
C ILE A 170 -5.24 17.36 -8.03
N GLU A 171 -6.32 17.78 -8.69
CA GLU A 171 -7.67 17.87 -8.12
C GLU A 171 -8.50 16.68 -8.64
N ILE A 172 -8.85 15.72 -7.77
CA ILE A 172 -9.57 14.51 -8.17
C ILE A 172 -11.09 14.79 -8.14
N GLU A 173 -11.73 14.70 -9.29
CA GLU A 173 -13.18 14.69 -9.44
C GLU A 173 -13.64 13.22 -9.51
N TYR A 174 -14.33 12.76 -8.46
CA TYR A 174 -14.78 11.37 -8.38
C TYR A 174 -16.03 11.15 -9.22
N GLU A 175 -16.00 10.10 -10.05
CA GLU A 175 -17.17 9.61 -10.79
C GLU A 175 -17.75 8.39 -10.05
N GLY A 176 -19.07 8.41 -9.79
CA GLY A 176 -19.76 7.33 -9.09
C GLY A 176 -19.47 7.24 -7.59
N ASP A 177 -19.83 6.11 -6.99
CA ASP A 177 -19.63 5.86 -5.57
C ASP A 177 -18.18 5.46 -5.30
N VAL A 178 -17.54 6.14 -4.36
CA VAL A 178 -16.14 5.88 -4.00
C VAL A 178 -16.06 4.66 -3.09
N ALA A 179 -15.39 3.60 -3.56
CA ALA A 179 -15.12 2.43 -2.76
C ALA A 179 -14.14 2.75 -1.62
N SER A 180 -14.44 2.24 -0.42
CA SER A 180 -13.50 2.28 0.72
C SER A 180 -12.92 3.66 1.03
N LYS A 181 -13.77 4.66 1.30
CA LYS A 181 -13.39 6.06 1.61
C LYS A 181 -12.34 6.18 2.71
N SER A 182 -12.34 5.26 3.69
CA SER A 182 -11.35 5.22 4.77
C SER A 182 -9.89 5.15 4.28
N TYR A 183 -9.63 4.47 3.16
CA TYR A 183 -8.27 4.41 2.59
C TYR A 183 -7.86 5.72 1.89
N ILE A 184 -8.80 6.51 1.42
CA ILE A 184 -8.53 7.85 0.89
C ILE A 184 -8.16 8.78 2.04
N SER A 185 -8.95 8.80 3.12
CA SER A 185 -8.62 9.56 4.34
C SER A 185 -7.26 9.14 4.91
N LEU A 186 -7.00 7.82 5.02
CA LEU A 186 -5.70 7.32 5.44
C LEU A 186 -4.56 7.86 4.56
N THR A 187 -4.78 7.95 3.24
CA THR A 187 -3.75 8.48 2.33
C THR A 187 -3.49 9.95 2.58
N GLN A 188 -4.54 10.75 2.81
CA GLN A 188 -4.42 12.17 3.19
C GLN A 188 -3.63 12.33 4.47
N ASP A 189 -3.99 11.60 5.52
CA ASP A 189 -3.33 11.65 6.82
C ASP A 189 -1.84 11.28 6.72
N VAL A 190 -1.51 10.23 5.94
CA VAL A 190 -0.11 9.82 5.74
C VAL A 190 0.68 10.92 5.03
N ILE A 191 0.12 11.53 3.97
CA ILE A 191 0.78 12.60 3.23
C ILE A 191 1.00 13.83 4.13
N GLU A 192 0.00 14.24 4.90
CA GLU A 192 0.09 15.39 5.81
C GLU A 192 1.15 15.18 6.89
N LYS A 193 1.15 14.01 7.54
CA LYS A 193 2.16 13.65 8.54
C LYS A 193 3.55 13.56 7.91
N TYR A 194 3.67 12.95 6.74
CA TYR A 194 4.94 12.89 6.03
C TYR A 194 5.51 14.28 5.74
N LYS A 195 4.68 15.22 5.26
CA LYS A 195 5.07 16.63 5.00
C LYS A 195 5.47 17.38 6.27
N SER A 196 4.84 17.09 7.40
CA SER A 196 5.21 17.67 8.70
C SER A 196 6.44 17.02 9.35
N GLY A 197 7.08 16.06 8.68
CA GLY A 197 8.24 15.32 9.19
C GLY A 197 7.89 14.23 10.22
N VAL A 198 6.62 13.98 10.46
CA VAL A 198 6.14 12.92 11.35
C VAL A 198 5.99 11.62 10.56
N ARG A 199 6.64 10.56 11.04
CA ARG A 199 6.47 9.21 10.48
C ARG A 199 5.35 8.49 11.22
N TYR A 200 4.57 7.68 10.48
CA TYR A 200 3.63 6.73 11.07
C TYR A 200 4.33 5.48 11.64
N SER A 201 5.66 5.55 11.83
CA SER A 201 6.53 4.45 12.25
C SER A 201 6.14 3.87 13.62
N GLY A 202 5.01 3.25 13.72
CA GLY A 202 4.48 2.68 14.97
C GLY A 202 3.03 2.28 14.85
N GLU A 203 2.31 2.76 13.83
CA GLU A 203 0.94 2.31 13.58
C GLU A 203 0.92 0.84 13.25
N ARG A 204 0.23 0.07 14.08
CA ARG A 204 0.09 -1.37 13.93
C ARG A 204 -1.09 -1.73 13.04
N ASP A 205 -1.05 -2.95 12.50
CA ASP A 205 -2.06 -3.38 11.55
C ASP A 205 -3.37 -3.79 12.24
N TRP A 206 -4.39 -2.95 12.10
CA TRP A 206 -5.73 -3.24 12.61
C TRP A 206 -6.35 -4.50 12.02
N SER A 207 -5.96 -4.90 10.79
CA SER A 207 -6.42 -6.16 10.20
C SER A 207 -5.87 -7.36 10.97
N SER A 208 -4.63 -7.30 11.39
CA SER A 208 -4.03 -8.31 12.28
C SER A 208 -4.66 -8.31 13.68
N ALA A 209 -5.06 -7.15 14.19
CA ALA A 209 -5.76 -7.03 15.47
C ALA A 209 -7.10 -7.79 15.47
N THR A 210 -7.82 -7.81 14.34
CA THR A 210 -9.12 -8.47 14.24
C THR A 210 -9.08 -9.98 14.56
N VAL A 211 -7.96 -10.65 14.25
CA VAL A 211 -7.75 -12.06 14.58
C VAL A 211 -7.75 -12.27 16.10
N TRP A 212 -7.10 -11.38 16.83
CA TRP A 212 -7.03 -11.43 18.27
C TRP A 212 -8.38 -11.12 18.91
N TYR A 213 -9.12 -10.13 18.40
CA TYR A 213 -10.49 -9.85 18.84
C TYR A 213 -11.41 -11.03 18.59
N ALA A 214 -11.32 -11.67 17.42
CA ALA A 214 -12.11 -12.87 17.11
C ALA A 214 -11.77 -14.03 18.07
N MET A 215 -10.48 -14.23 18.38
CA MET A 215 -10.04 -15.26 19.32
C MET A 215 -10.62 -15.01 20.73
N MET A 216 -10.61 -13.76 21.20
CA MET A 216 -11.22 -13.40 22.50
C MET A 216 -12.72 -13.67 22.53
N ALA A 217 -13.42 -13.33 21.45
CA ALA A 217 -14.86 -13.59 21.35
C ALA A 217 -15.20 -15.07 21.45
N VAL A 218 -14.32 -15.94 20.95
CA VAL A 218 -14.49 -17.41 21.03
C VAL A 218 -14.13 -17.95 22.41
N LEU A 219 -13.02 -17.48 23.00
CA LEU A 219 -12.51 -18.00 24.27
C LEU A 219 -13.38 -17.57 25.47
N LYS A 220 -14.08 -16.44 25.38
CA LYS A 220 -14.95 -15.85 26.43
C LYS A 220 -14.29 -15.58 27.79
N GLU A 221 -13.03 -15.89 27.95
CA GLU A 221 -12.25 -15.75 29.17
C GLU A 221 -10.83 -15.28 28.83
N GLY A 222 -10.19 -14.51 29.75
CA GLY A 222 -8.85 -14.00 29.60
C GLY A 222 -8.81 -12.58 29.03
N GLY A 223 -7.61 -12.04 28.84
CA GLY A 223 -7.35 -10.72 28.27
C GLY A 223 -5.94 -10.62 27.75
N PHE A 224 -5.74 -9.76 26.75
CA PHE A 224 -4.42 -9.40 26.26
C PHE A 224 -4.38 -7.93 25.91
N LEU A 225 -3.19 -7.38 25.90
CA LEU A 225 -2.92 -6.03 25.44
C LEU A 225 -2.36 -6.08 24.02
N LEU A 226 -2.99 -5.39 23.09
CA LEU A 226 -2.45 -5.18 21.76
C LEU A 226 -1.68 -3.85 21.75
N GLU A 227 -0.37 -3.91 21.52
CA GLU A 227 0.48 -2.73 21.56
C GLU A 227 0.53 -2.01 20.22
N GLY A 228 0.58 -0.66 20.26
CA GLY A 228 0.83 0.20 19.12
C GLY A 228 -0.37 0.44 18.21
N LEU A 229 -1.60 0.16 18.63
CA LEU A 229 -2.82 0.61 17.96
C LEU A 229 -3.16 2.04 18.42
N SER A 230 -3.45 2.93 17.49
CA SER A 230 -3.85 4.32 17.74
C SER A 230 -5.37 4.52 17.59
#